data_028ccdb4c7dee9e692a05057d8b3ac19
#
_entry.id   028ccdb4c7dee9e692a05057d8b3ac19
#
_cell.length_a   1.000
_cell.length_b   1.000
_cell.length_c   1.000
_cell.angle_alpha   90.00
_cell.angle_beta   90.00
_cell.angle_gamma   90.00
#
_symmetry.space_group_name_H-M   'P 1'
#
loop_
_entity.id
_entity.type
_entity.pdbx_description
1 polymer ?
#
loop_
_entity_poly.entity_id
_entity_poly.type
_entity_poly.pdbx_seq_one_letter_code
_entity_poly.pdbx_strand_id
1 'polypeptide(L)'
;MVEVGRVWVDRVQSAVGALEGIGEPADDQRLRQMVAARYASRFDDRARLYEQQEPSWHQQVRHAADQLAAAHVIESVGGDETVWMLTAQGRGTLADADARAQADPERPLAAAYTGPTDRNPVLAGVLTPALRQMFVEGADAVPPRTRQSRWPIMIELNLRYRPGARAAMDRIEQLWKYIGGHGVPLLLADEYASGELTTGQLEGLVTADCAAGAWENRAVYRIWPDFEVHPQIDVSATTVKAQAAHRAFNSFGDGIVWAVVDSGVQADHPHFVGYKTLTHGSVKDLHRDFTIDSNDPTTALQDELGHGTHVAGVIAGGLEHWADDQPTPLVTEQRFNVAAGDYPITQPREVSDPRMLAGMAPRARLVSLKVLAGGDPTTRVTRVIRALAYVRELNASSDKLPRIHGVNLSLGYEFDPEWFACGRSPLCLEVDKLVRSGVVVVAASGNSGYVTLAPGKSMVTKFSAAMTINDPGNAARAITVGSTHRDAPHTFGISYFSSRGPTGDGRCKPDLVAPGERITSAAAGAMLQPVLNAHPEGLDGRAVYVEDSGTSMAAPHVSGAIAAFLSVQKEFIGKPEEIKKIFVDSATPLGRDPAFEGGGLLDLMRALQSV
;
A
#
# COMPACT_ATOMS: atom_id res chain seq x y z
N MET A 1 -33.88 29.87 -22.19
CA MET A 1 -33.56 29.35 -23.54
C MET A 1 -32.39 30.06 -24.20
N VAL A 2 -32.27 31.40 -24.13
CA VAL A 2 -31.16 32.14 -24.76
C VAL A 2 -29.82 31.85 -24.10
N GLU A 3 -29.78 31.64 -22.79
CA GLU A 3 -28.55 31.38 -22.02
C GLU A 3 -28.01 29.98 -22.26
N VAL A 4 -28.89 28.97 -22.39
CA VAL A 4 -28.52 27.57 -22.68
C VAL A 4 -27.90 27.42 -24.08
N GLY A 5 -28.46 28.15 -25.08
CA GLY A 5 -27.89 28.15 -26.44
C GLY A 5 -26.47 28.73 -26.51
N ARG A 6 -26.18 29.78 -25.76
CA ARG A 6 -24.87 30.44 -25.75
C ARG A 6 -23.78 29.54 -25.15
N VAL A 7 -24.10 28.77 -24.12
CA VAL A 7 -23.17 27.81 -23.51
C VAL A 7 -22.77 26.71 -24.51
N TRP A 8 -23.69 26.23 -25.34
CA TRP A 8 -23.37 25.23 -26.36
C TRP A 8 -22.49 25.82 -27.48
N VAL A 9 -22.74 27.05 -27.90
CA VAL A 9 -21.90 27.73 -28.89
C VAL A 9 -20.46 27.86 -28.40
N ASP A 10 -20.26 28.32 -27.16
CA ASP A 10 -18.92 28.42 -26.55
C ASP A 10 -18.24 27.04 -26.46
N ARG A 11 -18.99 25.99 -26.13
CA ARG A 11 -18.46 24.61 -26.03
C ARG A 11 -18.01 24.06 -27.39
N VAL A 12 -18.77 24.27 -28.43
CA VAL A 12 -18.43 23.82 -29.79
C VAL A 12 -17.23 24.59 -30.32
N GLN A 13 -17.17 25.91 -30.13
CA GLN A 13 -16.02 26.70 -30.53
C GLN A 13 -14.73 26.23 -29.83
N SER A 14 -14.81 25.99 -28.54
CA SER A 14 -13.71 25.43 -27.72
C SER A 14 -13.27 24.05 -28.23
N ALA A 15 -14.23 23.19 -28.61
CA ALA A 15 -13.93 21.83 -29.12
C ALA A 15 -13.29 21.87 -30.52
N VAL A 16 -13.75 22.75 -31.42
CA VAL A 16 -13.15 22.93 -32.76
C VAL A 16 -11.72 23.44 -32.66
N GLY A 17 -11.49 24.50 -31.83
CA GLY A 17 -10.14 25.01 -31.62
C GLY A 17 -9.19 24.01 -31.04
N ALA A 18 -9.73 23.17 -30.26
CA ALA A 18 -9.01 22.11 -29.59
C ALA A 18 -8.59 21.00 -30.58
N LEU A 19 -9.47 20.52 -31.46
CA LEU A 19 -9.15 19.55 -32.52
C LEU A 19 -8.14 20.14 -33.52
N GLU A 20 -8.31 21.40 -33.91
CA GLU A 20 -7.36 22.12 -34.78
C GLU A 20 -5.96 22.18 -34.15
N GLY A 21 -5.88 22.45 -32.83
CA GLY A 21 -4.61 22.56 -32.08
C GLY A 21 -3.79 21.26 -32.07
N ILE A 22 -4.42 20.11 -32.25
CA ILE A 22 -3.74 18.79 -32.31
C ILE A 22 -3.61 18.25 -33.74
N GLY A 23 -4.01 19.03 -34.75
CA GLY A 23 -3.93 18.61 -36.14
C GLY A 23 -4.97 17.57 -36.57
N GLU A 24 -6.07 17.43 -35.81
CA GLU A 24 -7.14 16.49 -36.09
C GLU A 24 -8.31 17.19 -36.78
N PRO A 25 -8.97 16.59 -37.80
CA PRO A 25 -10.12 17.18 -38.43
C PRO A 25 -11.31 17.21 -37.45
N ALA A 26 -12.00 18.34 -37.40
CA ALA A 26 -13.20 18.52 -36.57
C ALA A 26 -14.45 18.07 -37.35
N ASP A 27 -14.51 16.79 -37.77
CA ASP A 27 -15.74 16.21 -38.31
C ASP A 27 -16.85 16.12 -37.25
N ASP A 28 -18.09 15.93 -37.69
CA ASP A 28 -19.27 15.90 -36.80
C ASP A 28 -19.17 14.83 -35.70
N GLN A 29 -18.60 13.68 -36.01
CA GLN A 29 -18.42 12.60 -35.05
C GLN A 29 -17.36 12.95 -34.01
N ARG A 30 -16.21 13.44 -34.41
CA ARG A 30 -15.12 13.86 -33.52
C ARG A 30 -15.51 15.06 -32.68
N LEU A 31 -16.21 16.02 -33.27
CA LEU A 31 -16.73 17.18 -32.55
C LEU A 31 -17.67 16.76 -31.43
N ARG A 32 -18.61 15.85 -31.68
CA ARG A 32 -19.49 15.29 -30.65
C ARG A 32 -18.72 14.53 -29.57
N GLN A 33 -17.78 13.67 -29.96
CA GLN A 33 -16.93 12.95 -29.00
C GLN A 33 -16.16 13.91 -28.12
N MET A 34 -15.61 14.98 -28.68
CA MET A 34 -14.84 15.98 -27.96
C MET A 34 -15.70 16.80 -27.01
N VAL A 35 -16.87 17.26 -27.45
CA VAL A 35 -17.83 17.96 -26.59
C VAL A 35 -18.33 17.04 -25.49
N ALA A 36 -18.65 15.78 -25.80
CA ALA A 36 -19.04 14.80 -24.79
C ALA A 36 -17.95 14.60 -23.74
N ALA A 37 -16.74 14.43 -24.19
CA ALA A 37 -15.59 14.21 -23.34
C ALA A 37 -15.29 15.38 -22.41
N ARG A 38 -15.25 16.58 -22.97
CA ARG A 38 -14.88 17.79 -22.24
C ARG A 38 -15.98 18.27 -21.29
N TYR A 39 -17.24 17.94 -21.58
CA TYR A 39 -18.40 18.45 -20.87
C TYR A 39 -19.41 17.39 -20.41
N ALA A 40 -19.07 16.08 -20.49
CA ALA A 40 -19.97 14.98 -20.16
C ALA A 40 -20.57 15.04 -18.75
N SER A 41 -19.86 15.64 -17.79
CA SER A 41 -20.36 15.82 -16.43
C SER A 41 -21.56 16.78 -16.31
N ARG A 42 -21.91 17.49 -17.38
CA ARG A 42 -22.93 18.53 -17.44
C ARG A 42 -24.18 18.12 -18.24
N PHE A 43 -24.22 16.87 -18.75
CA PHE A 43 -25.37 16.35 -19.49
C PHE A 43 -26.28 15.51 -18.61
N ASP A 44 -27.55 15.82 -18.57
CA ASP A 44 -28.57 15.03 -17.83
C ASP A 44 -28.84 13.65 -18.44
N ASP A 45 -28.46 13.45 -19.71
CA ASP A 45 -28.71 12.22 -20.48
C ASP A 45 -27.58 11.16 -20.35
N ARG A 46 -26.87 11.09 -19.23
CA ARG A 46 -25.76 10.14 -19.02
C ARG A 46 -26.12 8.67 -19.22
N ALA A 47 -27.38 8.30 -18.99
CA ALA A 47 -27.85 6.92 -19.13
C ALA A 47 -28.05 6.48 -20.60
N ARG A 48 -28.15 7.43 -21.55
CA ARG A 48 -28.49 7.16 -22.95
C ARG A 48 -27.30 7.18 -23.91
N LEU A 49 -26.10 7.42 -23.45
CA LEU A 49 -24.86 7.35 -24.26
C LEU A 49 -24.60 5.95 -24.86
N TYR A 50 -25.30 4.93 -24.37
CA TYR A 50 -25.17 3.52 -24.80
C TYR A 50 -26.41 2.92 -25.44
N GLU A 51 -27.54 3.64 -25.52
CA GLU A 51 -28.73 3.18 -26.24
C GLU A 51 -28.74 3.70 -27.68
N GLN A 52 -29.28 2.91 -28.60
CA GLN A 52 -29.29 3.10 -30.07
C GLN A 52 -30.06 4.35 -30.57
N GLN A 53 -30.43 5.29 -29.71
CA GLN A 53 -31.10 6.54 -30.08
C GLN A 53 -30.13 7.72 -29.91
N GLU A 54 -30.05 8.61 -30.92
CA GLU A 54 -29.24 9.82 -30.87
C GLU A 54 -29.63 10.66 -29.63
N PRO A 55 -28.68 10.95 -28.71
CA PRO A 55 -28.97 11.77 -27.54
C PRO A 55 -29.37 13.20 -27.94
N SER A 56 -30.28 13.82 -27.19
CA SER A 56 -30.78 15.19 -27.47
C SER A 56 -29.66 16.23 -27.58
N TRP A 57 -28.54 16.06 -26.87
CA TRP A 57 -27.40 16.96 -26.91
C TRP A 57 -26.62 16.89 -28.26
N HIS A 58 -26.70 15.80 -29.03
CA HIS A 58 -26.10 15.74 -30.38
C HIS A 58 -26.71 16.77 -31.31
N GLN A 59 -28.02 16.98 -31.22
CA GLN A 59 -28.70 18.01 -31.99
C GLN A 59 -28.28 19.42 -31.57
N GLN A 60 -28.01 19.61 -30.26
CA GLN A 60 -27.52 20.89 -29.74
C GLN A 60 -26.08 21.19 -30.21
N VAL A 61 -25.22 20.20 -30.29
CA VAL A 61 -23.85 20.36 -30.85
C VAL A 61 -23.92 20.78 -32.31
N ARG A 62 -24.76 20.12 -33.12
CA ARG A 62 -24.94 20.46 -34.53
C ARG A 62 -25.51 21.87 -34.69
N HIS A 63 -26.56 22.20 -33.96
CA HIS A 63 -27.16 23.54 -33.99
C HIS A 63 -26.17 24.64 -33.55
N ALA A 64 -25.32 24.37 -32.56
CA ALA A 64 -24.29 25.30 -32.14
C ALA A 64 -23.18 25.46 -33.19
N ALA A 65 -22.79 24.39 -33.88
CA ALA A 65 -21.84 24.46 -35.00
C ALA A 65 -22.41 25.30 -36.16
N ASP A 66 -23.69 25.13 -36.52
CA ASP A 66 -24.37 25.91 -37.53
C ASP A 66 -24.42 27.40 -37.14
N GLN A 67 -24.68 27.71 -35.87
CA GLN A 67 -24.68 29.12 -35.38
C GLN A 67 -23.28 29.76 -35.47
N LEU A 68 -22.22 28.98 -35.11
CA LEU A 68 -20.84 29.46 -35.21
C LEU A 68 -20.41 29.68 -36.68
N ALA A 69 -20.85 28.81 -37.57
CA ALA A 69 -20.62 28.98 -39.02
C ALA A 69 -21.35 30.23 -39.57
N ALA A 70 -22.61 30.43 -39.19
CA ALA A 70 -23.38 31.61 -39.56
C ALA A 70 -22.78 32.93 -39.02
N ALA A 71 -22.08 32.84 -37.88
CA ALA A 71 -21.38 33.96 -37.27
C ALA A 71 -19.93 34.12 -37.79
N HIS A 72 -19.50 33.37 -38.78
CA HIS A 72 -18.13 33.34 -39.29
C HIS A 72 -17.04 33.05 -38.24
N VAL A 73 -17.37 32.33 -37.20
CA VAL A 73 -16.43 31.90 -36.15
C VAL A 73 -15.73 30.59 -36.55
N ILE A 74 -16.45 29.65 -37.17
CA ILE A 74 -15.94 28.46 -37.80
C ILE A 74 -16.32 28.42 -39.28
N GLU A 75 -15.58 27.67 -40.09
CA GLU A 75 -15.87 27.46 -41.51
C GLU A 75 -15.80 25.97 -41.83
N SER A 76 -16.60 25.54 -42.80
CA SER A 76 -16.61 24.18 -43.31
C SER A 76 -15.57 24.03 -44.41
N VAL A 77 -14.70 23.03 -44.32
CA VAL A 77 -13.66 22.69 -45.30
C VAL A 77 -13.80 21.24 -45.72
N GLY A 78 -14.08 21.01 -47.03
CA GLY A 78 -14.17 19.66 -47.58
C GLY A 78 -15.49 19.36 -48.32
N GLY A 79 -15.52 18.33 -49.15
CA GLY A 79 -16.62 18.04 -50.08
C GLY A 79 -17.71 17.12 -49.49
N ASP A 80 -17.44 15.86 -49.20
CA ASP A 80 -18.45 14.85 -48.78
C ASP A 80 -18.60 14.72 -47.25
N GLU A 81 -17.58 15.10 -46.48
CA GLU A 81 -17.65 15.15 -45.00
C GLU A 81 -17.40 16.57 -44.52
N THR A 82 -18.31 17.10 -43.70
CA THR A 82 -18.19 18.45 -43.15
C THR A 82 -17.13 18.48 -42.05
N VAL A 83 -15.99 19.12 -42.33
CA VAL A 83 -14.94 19.39 -41.33
C VAL A 83 -14.97 20.85 -40.95
N TRP A 84 -14.96 21.14 -39.67
CA TRP A 84 -15.01 22.48 -39.10
C TRP A 84 -13.62 22.99 -38.73
N MET A 85 -13.31 24.23 -39.09
CA MET A 85 -12.08 24.96 -38.74
C MET A 85 -12.39 26.32 -38.18
N LEU A 86 -11.54 26.80 -37.25
CA LEU A 86 -11.67 28.18 -36.74
C LEU A 86 -11.24 29.20 -37.80
N THR A 87 -12.07 30.19 -38.00
CA THR A 87 -11.67 31.40 -38.73
C THR A 87 -10.68 32.24 -37.89
N ALA A 88 -10.09 33.28 -38.50
CA ALA A 88 -9.26 34.25 -37.76
C ALA A 88 -10.02 34.89 -36.59
N GLN A 89 -11.32 35.18 -36.78
CA GLN A 89 -12.21 35.70 -35.74
C GLN A 89 -12.45 34.68 -34.63
N GLY A 90 -12.69 33.39 -34.97
CA GLY A 90 -12.88 32.31 -34.03
C GLY A 90 -11.66 32.06 -33.16
N ARG A 91 -10.47 32.14 -33.73
CA ARG A 91 -9.20 32.01 -32.98
C ARG A 91 -9.00 33.18 -31.99
N GLY A 92 -9.40 34.41 -32.38
CA GLY A 92 -9.30 35.58 -31.51
C GLY A 92 -10.21 35.52 -30.28
N THR A 93 -11.34 34.80 -30.35
CA THR A 93 -12.32 34.68 -29.25
C THR A 93 -12.25 33.37 -28.52
N LEU A 94 -11.33 32.47 -28.89
CA LEU A 94 -11.22 31.11 -28.34
C LEU A 94 -10.98 31.13 -26.82
N ALA A 95 -10.09 31.97 -26.33
CA ALA A 95 -9.77 32.05 -24.89
C ALA A 95 -11.00 32.43 -24.05
N ASP A 96 -11.83 33.37 -24.55
CA ASP A 96 -13.07 33.78 -23.89
C ASP A 96 -14.14 32.68 -23.94
N ALA A 97 -14.22 31.92 -25.05
CA ALA A 97 -15.11 30.80 -25.19
C ALA A 97 -14.70 29.65 -24.25
N ASP A 98 -13.41 29.34 -24.15
CA ASP A 98 -12.86 28.35 -23.23
C ASP A 98 -13.16 28.71 -21.76
N ALA A 99 -12.94 29.97 -21.37
CA ALA A 99 -13.22 30.43 -20.01
C ALA A 99 -14.72 30.28 -19.65
N ARG A 100 -15.62 30.66 -20.56
CA ARG A 100 -17.08 30.54 -20.34
C ARG A 100 -17.56 29.07 -20.38
N ALA A 101 -16.97 28.25 -21.23
CA ALA A 101 -17.30 26.84 -21.33
C ALA A 101 -16.91 26.04 -20.05
N GLN A 102 -15.88 26.52 -19.36
CA GLN A 102 -15.37 25.92 -18.12
C GLN A 102 -16.01 26.49 -16.84
N ALA A 103 -16.68 27.66 -16.93
CA ALA A 103 -17.27 28.37 -15.80
C ALA A 103 -18.53 27.67 -15.26
N ASP A 104 -18.33 26.76 -14.29
CA ASP A 104 -19.33 26.32 -13.33
C ASP A 104 -18.63 26.01 -12.01
N PRO A 105 -18.51 26.99 -11.11
CA PRO A 105 -17.61 26.92 -9.96
C PRO A 105 -18.14 26.11 -8.77
N GLU A 106 -19.42 25.69 -8.74
CA GLU A 106 -20.05 25.28 -7.48
C GLU A 106 -20.29 23.77 -7.28
N ARG A 107 -19.78 22.88 -8.14
CA ARG A 107 -19.99 21.44 -7.93
C ARG A 107 -18.80 20.80 -7.23
N PRO A 108 -18.97 20.22 -6.01
CA PRO A 108 -17.89 19.55 -5.28
C PRO A 108 -17.29 18.38 -6.07
N LEU A 109 -15.97 18.20 -5.98
CA LEU A 109 -15.23 17.07 -6.57
C LEU A 109 -15.83 15.69 -6.22
N ALA A 110 -16.30 15.53 -4.97
CA ALA A 110 -16.93 14.31 -4.48
C ALA A 110 -18.10 13.83 -5.35
N ALA A 111 -18.92 14.74 -5.88
CA ALA A 111 -20.07 14.38 -6.71
C ALA A 111 -19.70 13.82 -8.10
N ALA A 112 -18.45 14.04 -8.56
CA ALA A 112 -17.96 13.52 -9.84
C ALA A 112 -17.35 12.11 -9.72
N TYR A 113 -16.87 11.72 -8.52
CA TYR A 113 -16.11 10.48 -8.31
C TYR A 113 -16.76 9.51 -7.30
N THR A 114 -17.84 9.89 -6.61
CA THR A 114 -18.58 9.02 -5.66
C THR A 114 -19.67 8.15 -6.32
N GLY A 115 -19.84 8.23 -7.64
CA GLY A 115 -20.71 7.29 -8.38
C GLY A 115 -19.96 5.99 -8.71
N PRO A 116 -20.67 4.86 -8.90
CA PRO A 116 -20.02 3.61 -9.30
C PRO A 116 -19.16 3.83 -10.55
N THR A 117 -17.98 3.21 -10.53
CA THR A 117 -16.93 3.25 -11.57
C THR A 117 -17.41 2.84 -12.97
N ASP A 118 -18.65 2.37 -13.09
CA ASP A 118 -19.28 1.90 -14.31
C ASP A 118 -19.68 3.01 -15.31
N ARG A 119 -19.54 4.29 -14.94
CA ARG A 119 -20.06 5.39 -15.75
C ARG A 119 -19.10 5.88 -16.86
N ASN A 120 -17.80 5.59 -16.78
CA ASN A 120 -16.85 5.81 -17.87
C ASN A 120 -15.72 4.78 -17.82
N PRO A 121 -15.90 3.63 -18.48
CA PRO A 121 -14.93 2.52 -18.44
C PRO A 121 -13.55 2.90 -19.01
N VAL A 122 -13.48 3.92 -19.85
CA VAL A 122 -12.21 4.41 -20.41
C VAL A 122 -11.39 5.13 -19.36
N LEU A 123 -12.02 6.06 -18.62
CA LEU A 123 -11.36 6.74 -17.50
C LEU A 123 -10.99 5.76 -16.38
N ALA A 124 -11.85 4.76 -16.12
CA ALA A 124 -11.60 3.74 -15.13
C ALA A 124 -10.39 2.85 -15.46
N GLY A 125 -10.07 2.66 -16.74
CA GLY A 125 -8.92 1.87 -17.19
C GLY A 125 -7.59 2.64 -17.19
N VAL A 126 -7.62 3.96 -17.40
CA VAL A 126 -6.43 4.81 -17.56
C VAL A 126 -6.03 5.50 -16.27
N LEU A 127 -6.99 6.07 -15.53
CA LEU A 127 -6.72 6.65 -14.21
C LEU A 127 -6.57 5.55 -13.17
N THR A 128 -5.41 5.47 -12.55
CA THR A 128 -5.17 4.47 -11.51
C THR A 128 -6.12 4.63 -10.32
N PRO A 129 -6.42 3.54 -9.57
CA PRO A 129 -7.23 3.62 -8.36
C PRO A 129 -6.69 4.63 -7.35
N ALA A 130 -5.36 4.71 -7.21
CA ALA A 130 -4.69 5.67 -6.32
C ALA A 130 -4.97 7.13 -6.70
N LEU A 131 -4.93 7.47 -8.00
CA LEU A 131 -5.24 8.82 -8.46
C LEU A 131 -6.71 9.19 -8.21
N ARG A 132 -7.61 8.25 -8.40
CA ARG A 132 -9.05 8.44 -8.13
C ARG A 132 -9.33 8.65 -6.64
N GLN A 133 -8.64 7.87 -5.78
CA GLN A 133 -8.74 8.01 -4.33
C GLN A 133 -8.23 9.37 -3.87
N MET A 134 -7.10 9.85 -4.40
CA MET A 134 -6.56 11.18 -4.11
C MET A 134 -7.54 12.32 -4.44
N PHE A 135 -8.38 12.16 -5.47
CA PHE A 135 -9.43 13.15 -5.78
C PHE A 135 -10.55 13.14 -4.74
N VAL A 136 -10.91 11.95 -4.22
CA VAL A 136 -11.93 11.83 -3.15
C VAL A 136 -11.40 12.46 -1.86
N GLU A 137 -10.19 12.10 -1.44
CA GLU A 137 -9.55 12.65 -0.24
C GLU A 137 -9.34 14.16 -0.33
N GLY A 138 -8.98 14.67 -1.51
CA GLY A 138 -8.85 16.11 -1.73
C GLY A 138 -10.17 16.87 -1.66
N ALA A 139 -11.30 16.21 -1.92
CA ALA A 139 -12.63 16.80 -1.74
C ALA A 139 -13.01 16.94 -0.25
N ASP A 140 -12.51 16.04 0.58
CA ASP A 140 -12.75 16.00 2.02
C ASP A 140 -11.67 16.78 2.81
N ALA A 141 -10.64 17.29 2.14
CA ALA A 141 -9.55 18.06 2.75
C ALA A 141 -10.04 19.44 3.26
N VAL A 142 -9.32 20.01 4.22
CA VAL A 142 -9.59 21.36 4.75
C VAL A 142 -8.40 22.28 4.48
N PRO A 143 -8.52 23.29 3.58
CA PRO A 143 -9.68 23.59 2.72
C PRO A 143 -9.89 22.55 1.62
N PRO A 144 -11.13 22.32 1.17
CA PRO A 144 -11.41 21.36 0.11
C PRO A 144 -10.71 21.74 -1.19
N ARG A 145 -10.13 20.76 -1.88
CA ARG A 145 -9.60 20.96 -3.23
C ARG A 145 -10.77 21.05 -4.22
N THR A 146 -10.68 21.98 -5.14
CA THR A 146 -11.71 22.25 -6.15
C THR A 146 -11.33 21.60 -7.49
N ARG A 147 -12.24 21.61 -8.47
CA ARG A 147 -11.94 21.17 -9.84
C ARG A 147 -10.83 21.98 -10.52
N GLN A 148 -10.55 23.18 -10.05
CA GLN A 148 -9.45 24.03 -10.54
C GLN A 148 -8.12 23.73 -9.83
N SER A 149 -8.13 22.97 -8.74
CA SER A 149 -6.91 22.52 -8.08
C SER A 149 -6.10 21.66 -9.04
N ARG A 150 -4.80 21.95 -9.12
CA ARG A 150 -3.86 21.14 -9.90
C ARG A 150 -3.39 19.97 -9.08
N TRP A 151 -3.23 18.86 -9.76
CA TRP A 151 -2.77 17.61 -9.18
C TRP A 151 -1.46 17.23 -9.84
N PRO A 152 -0.41 16.98 -9.08
CA PRO A 152 0.83 16.43 -9.62
C PRO A 152 0.56 14.99 -10.09
N ILE A 153 0.93 14.72 -11.33
CA ILE A 153 0.66 13.43 -11.97
C ILE A 153 1.85 12.93 -12.77
N MET A 154 1.91 11.62 -12.91
CA MET A 154 2.85 10.92 -13.76
C MET A 154 2.08 10.09 -14.79
N ILE A 155 2.36 10.31 -16.06
CA ILE A 155 1.76 9.60 -17.19
C ILE A 155 2.73 8.50 -17.62
N GLU A 156 2.29 7.27 -17.57
CA GLU A 156 3.02 6.11 -18.12
C GLU A 156 2.74 6.02 -19.62
N LEU A 157 3.80 6.02 -20.44
CA LEU A 157 3.70 5.94 -21.88
C LEU A 157 3.25 4.55 -22.34
N ASN A 158 2.46 4.48 -23.38
CA ASN A 158 2.14 3.21 -24.01
C ASN A 158 3.31 2.73 -24.89
N LEU A 159 4.12 1.83 -24.38
CA LEU A 159 5.27 1.28 -25.12
C LEU A 159 4.88 0.47 -26.37
N ARG A 160 3.58 0.15 -26.54
CA ARG A 160 3.02 -0.48 -27.75
C ARG A 160 2.40 0.53 -28.70
N TYR A 161 2.59 1.83 -28.46
CA TYR A 161 2.15 2.87 -29.38
C TYR A 161 2.79 2.65 -30.76
N ARG A 162 1.96 2.52 -31.79
CA ARG A 162 2.40 2.11 -33.12
C ARG A 162 3.54 2.95 -33.74
N PRO A 163 3.56 4.30 -33.53
CA PRO A 163 4.68 5.13 -34.00
C PRO A 163 5.94 5.07 -33.10
N GLY A 164 5.90 4.39 -31.95
CA GLY A 164 7.01 4.21 -31.02
C GLY A 164 7.00 5.17 -29.81
N ALA A 165 7.84 4.88 -28.81
CA ALA A 165 7.84 5.58 -27.52
C ALA A 165 8.13 7.09 -27.64
N ARG A 166 9.05 7.49 -28.53
CA ARG A 166 9.36 8.92 -28.75
C ARG A 166 8.15 9.67 -29.32
N ALA A 167 7.46 9.06 -30.29
CA ALA A 167 6.24 9.63 -30.85
C ALA A 167 5.07 9.64 -29.84
N ALA A 168 5.06 8.71 -28.89
CA ALA A 168 4.10 8.74 -27.78
C ALA A 168 4.31 9.99 -26.91
N MET A 169 5.56 10.35 -26.60
CA MET A 169 5.87 11.58 -25.88
C MET A 169 5.48 12.82 -26.66
N ASP A 170 5.84 12.89 -27.95
CA ASP A 170 5.44 14.00 -28.83
C ASP A 170 3.90 14.16 -28.85
N ARG A 171 3.17 13.02 -28.87
CA ARG A 171 1.70 13.02 -28.80
C ARG A 171 1.20 13.52 -27.44
N ILE A 172 1.81 13.13 -26.34
CA ILE A 172 1.44 13.63 -25.01
C ILE A 172 1.69 15.13 -24.91
N GLU A 173 2.79 15.66 -25.46
CA GLU A 173 3.03 17.10 -25.50
C GLU A 173 1.96 17.85 -26.31
N GLN A 174 1.54 17.29 -27.45
CA GLN A 174 0.44 17.85 -28.25
C GLN A 174 -0.87 17.86 -27.46
N LEU A 175 -1.21 16.74 -26.82
CA LEU A 175 -2.40 16.62 -25.99
C LEU A 175 -2.34 17.57 -24.78
N TRP A 176 -1.15 17.75 -24.17
CA TRP A 176 -0.93 18.68 -23.07
C TRP A 176 -1.23 20.12 -23.44
N LYS A 177 -0.71 20.57 -24.58
CA LYS A 177 -1.00 21.89 -25.15
C LYS A 177 -2.49 22.05 -25.46
N TYR A 178 -3.07 21.01 -26.04
CA TYR A 178 -4.47 20.95 -26.42
C TYR A 178 -5.44 21.14 -25.25
N ILE A 179 -5.17 20.50 -24.09
CA ILE A 179 -5.99 20.65 -22.89
C ILE A 179 -5.67 21.92 -22.08
N GLY A 180 -4.78 22.77 -22.55
CA GLY A 180 -4.32 23.95 -21.82
C GLY A 180 -3.51 23.60 -20.57
N GLY A 181 -2.72 22.54 -20.63
CA GLY A 181 -1.81 22.14 -19.56
C GLY A 181 -0.74 23.21 -19.32
N HIS A 182 -0.38 23.42 -18.06
CA HIS A 182 0.64 24.40 -17.70
C HIS A 182 2.04 23.88 -18.02
N GLY A 183 2.86 24.68 -18.67
CA GLY A 183 4.22 24.30 -19.04
C GLY A 183 4.28 23.18 -20.08
N VAL A 184 5.38 22.45 -20.07
CA VAL A 184 5.61 21.25 -20.90
C VAL A 184 5.80 20.06 -19.95
N PRO A 185 5.17 18.91 -20.23
CA PRO A 185 5.38 17.73 -19.39
C PRO A 185 6.85 17.29 -19.42
N LEU A 186 7.39 16.91 -18.28
CA LEU A 186 8.78 16.47 -18.13
C LEU A 186 8.88 14.99 -18.50
N LEU A 187 9.71 14.64 -19.49
CA LEU A 187 10.04 13.24 -19.80
C LEU A 187 10.95 12.64 -18.73
N LEU A 188 10.58 11.47 -18.21
CA LEU A 188 11.30 10.74 -17.19
C LEU A 188 11.59 9.31 -17.67
N ALA A 189 12.85 8.89 -17.58
CA ALA A 189 13.31 7.52 -17.84
C ALA A 189 12.81 6.92 -19.17
N ASP A 190 12.56 7.75 -20.19
CA ASP A 190 12.07 7.39 -21.53
C ASP A 190 10.69 6.69 -21.57
N GLU A 191 10.03 6.51 -20.41
CA GLU A 191 8.79 5.76 -20.25
C GLU A 191 7.67 6.54 -19.56
N TYR A 192 7.99 7.70 -18.96
CA TYR A 192 7.04 8.48 -18.20
C TYR A 192 7.09 9.97 -18.57
N ALA A 193 5.95 10.63 -18.41
CA ALA A 193 5.85 12.08 -18.47
C ALA A 193 5.19 12.61 -17.20
N SER A 194 5.74 13.65 -16.57
CA SER A 194 5.16 14.24 -15.36
C SER A 194 4.79 15.70 -15.53
N GLY A 195 3.84 16.15 -14.72
CA GLY A 195 3.41 17.53 -14.65
C GLY A 195 2.15 17.70 -13.78
N GLU A 196 1.55 18.89 -13.83
CA GLU A 196 0.38 19.20 -13.01
C GLU A 196 -0.85 19.50 -13.90
N LEU A 197 -1.94 18.80 -13.64
CA LEU A 197 -3.21 18.99 -14.35
C LEU A 197 -4.39 19.11 -13.38
N THR A 198 -5.40 19.89 -13.78
CA THR A 198 -6.70 19.87 -13.12
C THR A 198 -7.46 18.59 -13.48
N THR A 199 -8.47 18.22 -12.70
CA THR A 199 -9.31 17.05 -13.01
C THR A 199 -9.97 17.14 -14.38
N GLY A 200 -10.42 18.33 -14.78
CA GLY A 200 -11.00 18.54 -16.10
C GLY A 200 -9.99 18.38 -17.24
N GLN A 201 -8.76 18.83 -17.03
CA GLN A 201 -7.66 18.65 -17.98
C GLN A 201 -7.26 17.18 -18.11
N LEU A 202 -7.21 16.43 -16.99
CA LEU A 202 -6.97 14.99 -17.00
C LEU A 202 -8.04 14.23 -17.79
N GLU A 203 -9.31 14.51 -17.55
CA GLU A 203 -10.42 13.93 -18.30
C GLU A 203 -10.31 14.26 -19.80
N GLY A 204 -9.97 15.50 -20.12
CA GLY A 204 -9.77 15.95 -21.50
C GLY A 204 -8.62 15.24 -22.20
N LEU A 205 -7.48 15.08 -21.52
CA LEU A 205 -6.30 14.40 -22.03
C LEU A 205 -6.61 12.93 -22.36
N VAL A 206 -7.17 12.19 -21.39
CA VAL A 206 -7.51 10.77 -21.57
C VAL A 206 -8.50 10.60 -22.71
N THR A 207 -9.49 11.46 -22.80
CA THR A 207 -10.51 11.34 -23.82
C THR A 207 -9.98 11.66 -25.20
N ALA A 208 -9.15 12.68 -25.35
CA ALA A 208 -8.53 13.03 -26.60
C ALA A 208 -7.54 11.94 -27.08
N ASP A 209 -6.82 11.30 -26.18
CA ASP A 209 -5.96 10.17 -26.52
C ASP A 209 -6.79 8.94 -26.94
N CYS A 210 -7.88 8.67 -26.22
CA CYS A 210 -8.78 7.56 -26.54
C CYS A 210 -9.57 7.75 -27.84
N ALA A 211 -9.75 8.98 -28.32
CA ALA A 211 -10.37 9.25 -29.62
C ALA A 211 -9.54 8.68 -30.80
N ALA A 212 -8.26 8.38 -30.61
CA ALA A 212 -7.43 7.68 -31.58
C ALA A 212 -7.87 6.20 -31.83
N GLY A 213 -8.87 5.71 -31.13
CA GLY A 213 -9.51 4.41 -31.35
C GLY A 213 -8.74 3.25 -30.72
N ALA A 214 -8.11 2.40 -31.56
CA ALA A 214 -7.44 1.21 -31.07
C ALA A 214 -6.32 1.52 -30.08
N TRP A 215 -6.12 0.60 -29.15
CA TRP A 215 -5.13 0.70 -28.07
C TRP A 215 -3.71 1.04 -28.57
N GLU A 216 -3.27 0.44 -29.68
CA GLU A 216 -1.94 0.69 -30.27
C GLU A 216 -1.78 2.11 -30.84
N ASN A 217 -2.86 2.86 -30.96
CA ASN A 217 -2.86 4.25 -31.42
C ASN A 217 -2.95 5.26 -30.27
N ARG A 218 -3.00 4.81 -29.01
CA ARG A 218 -3.05 5.66 -27.83
C ARG A 218 -1.66 5.81 -27.23
N ALA A 219 -1.30 7.05 -26.89
CA ALA A 219 0.02 7.34 -26.33
C ALA A 219 0.07 7.11 -24.82
N VAL A 220 -1.05 7.23 -24.13
CA VAL A 220 -1.17 7.08 -22.67
C VAL A 220 -1.50 5.63 -22.32
N TYR A 221 -0.69 5.02 -21.45
CA TYR A 221 -1.01 3.74 -20.84
C TYR A 221 -1.82 3.90 -19.58
N ARG A 222 -1.24 4.60 -18.58
CA ARG A 222 -1.88 4.88 -17.28
C ARG A 222 -1.47 6.25 -16.78
N ILE A 223 -2.27 6.80 -15.87
CA ILE A 223 -1.95 8.05 -15.15
C ILE A 223 -1.95 7.76 -13.65
N TRP A 224 -0.82 8.07 -13.02
CA TRP A 224 -0.52 7.90 -11.62
C TRP A 224 -0.48 9.27 -10.93
N PRO A 225 -0.76 9.36 -9.62
CA PRO A 225 -0.33 10.53 -8.87
C PRO A 225 1.20 10.60 -8.88
N ASP A 226 1.76 11.78 -9.00
CA ASP A 226 3.16 12.04 -8.68
C ASP A 226 3.24 12.23 -7.16
N PHE A 227 3.65 11.17 -6.47
CA PHE A 227 3.66 11.14 -5.02
C PHE A 227 4.81 11.98 -4.47
N GLU A 228 4.53 12.78 -3.44
CA GLU A 228 5.59 13.37 -2.65
C GLU A 228 6.43 12.28 -2.00
N VAL A 229 7.72 12.26 -2.31
CA VAL A 229 8.68 11.32 -1.73
C VAL A 229 9.33 11.99 -0.53
N HIS A 230 8.91 11.61 0.68
CA HIS A 230 9.55 12.03 1.91
C HIS A 230 10.59 11.00 2.36
N PRO A 231 11.74 11.41 2.97
CA PRO A 231 12.64 10.47 3.62
C PRO A 231 11.87 9.77 4.74
N GLN A 232 11.70 8.45 4.63
CA GLN A 232 10.81 7.69 5.51
C GLN A 232 11.58 6.95 6.56
N ILE A 233 11.05 6.95 7.79
CA ILE A 233 11.64 6.27 8.94
C ILE A 233 11.57 4.77 8.81
N ASP A 234 10.54 4.25 8.20
CA ASP A 234 10.42 2.82 8.06
C ASP A 234 11.02 2.36 6.74
N VAL A 235 12.33 2.34 6.75
CA VAL A 235 13.15 1.84 5.65
C VAL A 235 12.72 0.41 5.30
N SER A 236 12.34 -0.39 6.30
CA SER A 236 11.95 -1.79 6.12
C SER A 236 10.65 -1.97 5.34
N ALA A 237 9.63 -1.12 5.57
CA ALA A 237 8.38 -1.15 4.81
C ALA A 237 8.59 -0.78 3.33
N THR A 238 9.50 0.16 3.06
CA THR A 238 9.91 0.53 1.70
C THR A 238 10.66 -0.62 1.02
N THR A 239 11.55 -1.30 1.73
CA THR A 239 12.33 -2.44 1.23
C THR A 239 11.43 -3.56 0.71
N VAL A 240 10.29 -3.81 1.37
CA VAL A 240 9.30 -4.81 0.96
C VAL A 240 8.16 -4.23 0.13
N LYS A 241 8.30 -2.98 -0.33
CA LYS A 241 7.38 -2.24 -1.21
C LYS A 241 5.95 -2.08 -0.66
N ALA A 242 5.79 -2.10 0.68
CA ALA A 242 4.48 -1.96 1.31
C ALA A 242 3.83 -0.61 0.98
N GLN A 243 4.59 0.46 1.03
CA GLN A 243 4.06 1.80 0.74
C GLN A 243 3.64 1.98 -0.72
N ALA A 244 4.41 1.41 -1.65
CA ALA A 244 4.02 1.38 -3.07
C ALA A 244 2.71 0.61 -3.24
N ALA A 245 2.55 -0.53 -2.55
CA ALA A 245 1.34 -1.34 -2.55
C ALA A 245 0.14 -0.61 -1.92
N HIS A 246 0.35 0.08 -0.79
CA HIS A 246 -0.69 0.91 -0.16
C HIS A 246 -1.26 1.94 -1.13
N ARG A 247 -0.38 2.66 -1.82
CA ARG A 247 -0.77 3.73 -2.76
C ARG A 247 -1.40 3.19 -4.04
N ALA A 248 -0.87 2.07 -4.57
CA ALA A 248 -1.37 1.50 -5.82
C ALA A 248 -2.69 0.73 -5.67
N PHE A 249 -2.89 0.05 -4.53
CA PHE A 249 -4.00 -0.88 -4.32
C PHE A 249 -4.91 -0.52 -3.15
N ASN A 250 -4.63 0.54 -2.40
CA ASN A 250 -5.34 0.89 -1.15
C ASN A 250 -5.31 -0.25 -0.10
N SER A 251 -4.16 -0.95 -0.01
CA SER A 251 -3.98 -2.18 0.77
C SER A 251 -3.55 -1.89 2.21
N PHE A 252 -4.40 -1.22 3.01
CA PHE A 252 -4.07 -0.79 4.38
C PHE A 252 -4.48 -1.78 5.48
N GLY A 253 -5.05 -2.93 5.14
CA GLY A 253 -5.49 -3.94 6.11
C GLY A 253 -6.94 -3.80 6.59
N ASP A 254 -7.76 -2.98 5.91
CA ASP A 254 -9.16 -2.74 6.27
C ASP A 254 -9.97 -4.04 6.34
N GLY A 255 -10.66 -4.24 7.49
CA GLY A 255 -11.52 -5.40 7.72
C GLY A 255 -10.77 -6.67 8.10
N ILE A 256 -9.43 -6.66 8.17
CA ILE A 256 -8.61 -7.80 8.54
C ILE A 256 -8.30 -7.78 10.05
N VAL A 257 -8.36 -8.96 10.66
CA VAL A 257 -8.02 -9.19 12.07
C VAL A 257 -6.86 -10.17 12.15
N TRP A 258 -5.82 -9.79 12.90
CA TRP A 258 -4.62 -10.60 13.09
C TRP A 258 -4.34 -10.84 14.57
N ALA A 259 -3.99 -12.04 14.96
CA ALA A 259 -3.63 -12.33 16.33
C ALA A 259 -2.10 -12.26 16.53
N VAL A 260 -1.68 -11.64 17.62
CA VAL A 260 -0.29 -11.58 18.08
C VAL A 260 -0.19 -12.45 19.32
N VAL A 261 0.54 -13.57 19.21
CA VAL A 261 0.79 -14.51 20.31
C VAL A 261 2.16 -14.20 20.88
N ASP A 262 2.21 -13.42 21.98
CA ASP A 262 3.45 -12.83 22.47
C ASP A 262 3.34 -12.42 23.97
N SER A 263 4.07 -11.41 24.42
CA SER A 263 4.11 -10.89 25.79
C SER A 263 2.93 -9.96 26.19
N GLY A 264 1.96 -9.79 25.31
CA GLY A 264 0.92 -8.77 25.41
C GLY A 264 1.14 -7.66 24.40
N VAL A 265 0.25 -6.68 24.36
CA VAL A 265 0.38 -5.45 23.57
C VAL A 265 -0.09 -4.26 24.40
N GLN A 266 0.74 -3.24 24.51
CA GLN A 266 0.42 -2.01 25.25
C GLN A 266 -0.60 -1.17 24.47
N ALA A 267 -1.89 -1.31 24.80
CA ALA A 267 -2.98 -0.79 23.99
C ALA A 267 -3.12 0.74 24.03
N ASP A 268 -2.64 1.39 25.08
CA ASP A 268 -2.65 2.85 25.25
C ASP A 268 -1.47 3.54 24.54
N HIS A 269 -0.55 2.78 23.95
CA HIS A 269 0.51 3.38 23.14
C HIS A 269 -0.11 4.16 21.96
N PRO A 270 0.29 5.43 21.70
CA PRO A 270 -0.30 6.28 20.67
C PRO A 270 -0.37 5.65 19.27
N HIS A 271 0.57 4.76 18.95
CA HIS A 271 0.61 4.00 17.72
C HIS A 271 -0.67 3.19 17.43
N PHE A 272 -1.36 2.72 18.47
CA PHE A 272 -2.56 1.89 18.34
C PHE A 272 -3.86 2.65 18.55
N VAL A 273 -3.79 3.79 19.24
CA VAL A 273 -4.98 4.55 19.65
C VAL A 273 -5.68 5.17 18.46
N GLY A 274 -4.94 5.83 17.57
CA GLY A 274 -5.50 6.56 16.41
C GLY A 274 -6.38 5.68 15.53
N TYR A 275 -5.92 4.50 15.20
CA TYR A 275 -6.67 3.54 14.39
C TYR A 275 -7.62 2.65 15.20
N LYS A 276 -7.66 2.75 16.53
CA LYS A 276 -8.38 1.81 17.40
C LYS A 276 -7.99 0.34 17.13
N THR A 277 -6.71 0.10 16.90
CA THR A 277 -6.16 -1.19 16.45
C THR A 277 -6.56 -2.34 17.37
N LEU A 278 -6.55 -2.11 18.69
CA LEU A 278 -6.89 -3.09 19.72
C LEU A 278 -8.26 -2.83 20.38
N THR A 279 -8.79 -1.61 20.32
CA THR A 279 -10.00 -1.21 21.04
C THR A 279 -11.26 -1.20 20.17
N HIS A 280 -11.14 -1.52 18.88
CA HIS A 280 -12.28 -1.58 17.98
C HIS A 280 -13.29 -2.66 18.41
N GLY A 281 -14.59 -2.40 18.19
CA GLY A 281 -15.68 -3.29 18.62
C GLY A 281 -15.59 -4.74 18.10
N SER A 282 -14.88 -4.98 16.99
CA SER A 282 -14.69 -6.33 16.44
C SER A 282 -13.65 -7.18 17.19
N VAL A 283 -12.76 -6.57 17.98
CA VAL A 283 -11.62 -7.25 18.62
C VAL A 283 -11.52 -7.05 20.13
N LYS A 284 -12.13 -6.00 20.68
CA LYS A 284 -11.98 -5.61 22.10
C LYS A 284 -12.26 -6.72 23.11
N ASP A 285 -13.14 -7.66 22.78
CA ASP A 285 -13.55 -8.77 23.65
C ASP A 285 -12.81 -10.08 23.30
N LEU A 286 -11.83 -10.05 22.39
CA LEU A 286 -11.10 -11.23 21.91
C LEU A 286 -9.70 -11.37 22.51
N HIS A 287 -9.19 -10.35 23.17
CA HIS A 287 -7.89 -10.40 23.83
C HIS A 287 -7.92 -11.41 24.96
N ARG A 288 -6.81 -12.14 25.17
CA ARG A 288 -6.72 -13.13 26.22
C ARG A 288 -5.32 -13.31 26.77
N ASP A 289 -5.26 -13.41 28.09
CA ASP A 289 -4.02 -13.73 28.82
C ASP A 289 -4.03 -15.21 29.22
N PHE A 290 -3.06 -15.96 28.71
CA PHE A 290 -2.86 -17.37 29.02
C PHE A 290 -1.80 -17.61 30.11
N THR A 291 -1.24 -16.53 30.65
CA THR A 291 -0.26 -16.61 31.75
C THR A 291 -0.94 -16.74 33.10
N ILE A 292 -2.20 -16.32 33.19
CA ILE A 292 -3.04 -16.34 34.37
C ILE A 292 -4.37 -17.05 34.09
N ASP A 293 -5.06 -17.51 35.11
CA ASP A 293 -6.41 -18.06 35.00
C ASP A 293 -7.47 -16.96 35.14
N SER A 294 -7.46 -16.02 34.19
CA SER A 294 -8.44 -14.92 34.09
C SER A 294 -8.97 -14.81 32.67
N ASN A 295 -10.24 -14.45 32.56
CA ASN A 295 -10.87 -14.12 31.29
C ASN A 295 -10.90 -12.59 31.06
N ASP A 296 -10.26 -11.80 31.90
CA ASP A 296 -10.19 -10.35 31.70
C ASP A 296 -9.32 -10.02 30.48
N PRO A 297 -9.88 -9.44 29.41
CA PRO A 297 -9.13 -9.11 28.22
C PRO A 297 -8.11 -7.99 28.46
N THR A 298 -8.26 -7.19 29.52
CA THR A 298 -7.41 -6.03 29.77
C THR A 298 -5.98 -6.42 30.18
N THR A 299 -5.78 -7.58 30.79
CA THR A 299 -4.44 -8.06 31.15
C THR A 299 -3.57 -8.40 29.95
N ALA A 300 -4.18 -8.82 28.85
CA ALA A 300 -3.48 -9.03 27.58
C ALA A 300 -3.12 -7.72 26.85
N LEU A 301 -3.70 -6.60 27.29
CA LEU A 301 -3.46 -5.27 26.74
C LEU A 301 -2.40 -4.47 27.50
N GLN A 302 -1.64 -5.18 28.36
CA GLN A 302 -0.47 -4.69 29.07
C GLN A 302 0.74 -5.53 28.67
N ASP A 303 1.88 -4.89 28.45
CA ASP A 303 3.10 -5.55 27.98
C ASP A 303 4.31 -5.09 28.81
N GLU A 304 4.65 -5.87 29.82
CA GLU A 304 5.76 -5.59 30.70
C GLU A 304 7.13 -5.86 30.07
N LEU A 305 7.19 -6.74 29.05
CA LEU A 305 8.42 -7.03 28.31
C LEU A 305 8.64 -6.05 27.16
N GLY A 306 7.56 -5.64 26.48
CA GLY A 306 7.60 -4.74 25.33
C GLY A 306 7.75 -5.44 23.98
N HIS A 307 8.13 -6.72 23.94
CA HIS A 307 8.38 -7.46 22.72
C HIS A 307 7.10 -7.61 21.86
N GLY A 308 5.98 -8.00 22.46
CA GLY A 308 4.70 -8.13 21.74
C GLY A 308 4.18 -6.79 21.21
N THR A 309 4.41 -5.69 21.94
CA THR A 309 4.09 -4.33 21.50
C THR A 309 4.92 -3.95 20.27
N HIS A 310 6.22 -4.24 20.28
CA HIS A 310 7.11 -4.01 19.15
C HIS A 310 6.67 -4.81 17.92
N VAL A 311 6.42 -6.11 18.07
CA VAL A 311 5.89 -7.01 17.02
C VAL A 311 4.56 -6.51 16.47
N ALA A 312 3.62 -6.13 17.34
CA ALA A 312 2.31 -5.59 16.96
C ALA A 312 2.42 -4.30 16.13
N GLY A 313 3.33 -3.40 16.51
CA GLY A 313 3.57 -2.13 15.82
C GLY A 313 4.14 -2.32 14.40
N VAL A 314 4.90 -3.39 14.14
CA VAL A 314 5.32 -3.75 12.78
C VAL A 314 4.13 -4.21 11.94
N ILE A 315 3.16 -4.93 12.53
CA ILE A 315 2.00 -5.45 11.79
C ILE A 315 1.02 -4.32 11.46
N ALA A 316 0.58 -3.55 12.46
CA ALA A 316 -0.54 -2.61 12.33
C ALA A 316 -0.44 -1.41 13.28
N GLY A 317 -1.26 -0.38 13.02
CA GLY A 317 -1.24 0.88 13.75
C GLY A 317 -0.38 1.94 13.07
N GLY A 318 -0.29 3.13 13.66
CA GLY A 318 0.50 4.23 13.14
C GLY A 318 0.06 5.58 13.67
N LEU A 319 0.79 6.63 13.32
CA LEU A 319 0.56 8.02 13.71
C LEU A 319 -0.03 8.88 12.58
N GLU A 320 -0.82 8.29 11.66
CA GLU A 320 -1.42 9.02 10.51
C GLU A 320 -2.24 10.25 10.94
N HIS A 321 -2.88 10.16 12.12
CA HIS A 321 -3.69 11.25 12.67
C HIS A 321 -2.91 12.13 13.68
N TRP A 322 -1.59 12.13 13.57
CA TRP A 322 -0.76 12.97 14.42
C TRP A 322 -1.00 14.45 14.12
N ALA A 323 -1.40 15.20 15.11
CA ALA A 323 -1.58 16.64 15.00
C ALA A 323 -0.27 17.38 15.29
N ASP A 324 -0.03 18.49 14.59
CA ASP A 324 1.22 19.26 14.72
C ASP A 324 1.43 19.87 16.12
N ASP A 325 0.39 19.93 16.94
CA ASP A 325 0.43 20.37 18.34
C ASP A 325 0.77 19.25 19.35
N GLN A 326 0.87 17.99 18.90
CA GLN A 326 1.25 16.87 19.76
C GLN A 326 2.78 16.81 19.95
N PRO A 327 3.24 16.30 21.10
CA PRO A 327 4.68 16.16 21.36
C PRO A 327 5.35 15.22 20.36
N THR A 328 6.41 15.66 19.70
CA THR A 328 7.15 14.86 18.73
C THR A 328 7.51 13.47 19.27
N PRO A 329 7.26 12.37 18.53
CA PRO A 329 7.62 11.04 18.96
C PRO A 329 9.12 10.92 19.23
N LEU A 330 9.47 10.12 20.23
CA LEU A 330 10.84 9.81 20.55
C LEU A 330 11.25 8.51 19.85
N VAL A 331 12.11 8.61 18.86
CA VAL A 331 12.69 7.46 18.17
C VAL A 331 14.13 7.29 18.58
N THR A 332 14.53 6.09 18.94
CA THR A 332 15.91 5.77 19.23
C THR A 332 16.47 4.75 18.26
N GLU A 333 17.76 4.88 17.95
CA GLU A 333 18.51 3.94 17.12
C GLU A 333 19.73 3.41 17.89
N GLN A 334 20.16 2.20 17.55
CA GLN A 334 21.39 1.63 18.07
C GLN A 334 22.55 1.93 17.11
N ARG A 335 23.62 2.53 17.62
CA ARG A 335 24.89 2.70 16.88
C ARG A 335 26.02 2.00 17.61
N PHE A 336 26.90 1.36 16.84
CA PHE A 336 28.14 0.81 17.37
C PHE A 336 29.20 1.91 17.42
N ASN A 337 29.75 2.16 18.60
CA ASN A 337 30.85 3.08 18.75
C ASN A 337 32.19 2.32 18.79
N VAL A 338 32.84 2.21 17.65
CA VAL A 338 34.12 1.52 17.48
C VAL A 338 35.21 2.11 18.42
N ALA A 339 35.16 3.42 18.70
CA ALA A 339 36.09 4.08 19.62
C ALA A 339 35.91 3.70 21.10
N ALA A 340 34.70 3.22 21.46
CA ALA A 340 34.35 2.83 22.86
C ALA A 340 34.35 1.31 23.09
N GLY A 341 34.89 0.51 22.17
CA GLY A 341 35.03 -0.93 22.33
C GLY A 341 33.80 -1.76 21.87
N ASP A 342 33.17 -1.34 20.77
CA ASP A 342 32.06 -2.06 20.10
C ASP A 342 30.78 -2.31 20.93
N TYR A 343 30.50 -1.48 21.93
CA TYR A 343 29.22 -1.53 22.63
C TYR A 343 28.15 -0.72 21.87
N PRO A 344 26.94 -1.27 21.70
CA PRO A 344 25.84 -0.51 21.09
C PRO A 344 25.45 0.66 22.01
N ILE A 345 25.39 1.84 21.43
CA ILE A 345 24.92 3.06 22.11
C ILE A 345 23.54 3.38 21.54
N THR A 346 22.57 3.53 22.42
CA THR A 346 21.23 4.02 22.07
C THR A 346 21.28 5.55 21.99
N GLN A 347 20.90 6.11 20.84
CA GLN A 347 20.85 7.56 20.65
C GLN A 347 19.52 7.99 20.01
N PRO A 348 19.03 9.22 20.30
CA PRO A 348 17.86 9.76 19.64
C PRO A 348 18.08 9.88 18.13
N ARG A 349 17.03 9.62 17.37
CA ARG A 349 16.93 9.87 15.94
C ARG A 349 15.79 10.82 15.65
N GLU A 350 16.04 11.87 14.89
CA GLU A 350 14.99 12.77 14.45
C GLU A 350 14.06 12.09 13.44
N VAL A 351 12.80 12.44 13.53
CA VAL A 351 11.72 11.96 12.68
C VAL A 351 11.13 13.15 11.96
N SER A 352 11.30 13.21 10.64
CA SER A 352 10.82 14.33 9.83
C SER A 352 9.29 14.41 9.75
N ASP A 353 8.61 13.26 9.71
CA ASP A 353 7.16 13.14 9.71
C ASP A 353 6.70 11.97 10.59
N PRO A 354 6.10 12.22 11.76
CA PRO A 354 5.59 11.17 12.65
C PRO A 354 4.55 10.26 12.01
N ARG A 355 3.80 10.73 11.02
CA ARG A 355 2.78 9.94 10.32
C ARG A 355 3.36 8.77 9.53
N MET A 356 4.66 8.82 9.30
CA MET A 356 5.38 7.74 8.64
C MET A 356 5.69 6.54 9.56
N LEU A 357 5.53 6.70 10.88
CA LEU A 357 5.63 5.62 11.86
C LEU A 357 4.34 4.78 11.81
N ALA A 358 4.28 3.86 10.85
CA ALA A 358 3.11 3.02 10.60
C ALA A 358 3.51 1.56 10.35
N GLY A 359 2.68 0.64 10.84
CA GLY A 359 2.82 -0.79 10.54
C GLY A 359 2.55 -1.11 9.08
N MET A 360 2.84 -2.34 8.70
CA MET A 360 2.66 -2.88 7.34
C MET A 360 1.20 -2.88 6.86
N ALA A 361 0.25 -2.98 7.78
CA ALA A 361 -1.19 -2.91 7.54
C ALA A 361 -1.85 -1.98 8.59
N PRO A 362 -1.69 -0.66 8.48
CA PRO A 362 -2.03 0.28 9.57
C PRO A 362 -3.47 0.17 10.05
N ARG A 363 -4.42 -0.15 9.17
CA ARG A 363 -5.85 -0.23 9.47
C ARG A 363 -6.35 -1.63 9.85
N ALA A 364 -5.45 -2.63 9.88
CA ALA A 364 -5.79 -3.94 10.41
C ALA A 364 -6.09 -3.87 11.90
N ARG A 365 -6.91 -4.81 12.39
CA ARG A 365 -7.22 -4.94 13.81
C ARG A 365 -6.38 -6.06 14.40
N LEU A 366 -5.93 -5.87 15.64
CA LEU A 366 -5.11 -6.86 16.32
C LEU A 366 -5.85 -7.46 17.50
N VAL A 367 -5.57 -8.74 17.74
CA VAL A 367 -5.95 -9.47 18.95
C VAL A 367 -4.68 -9.86 19.69
N SER A 368 -4.52 -9.37 20.90
CA SER A 368 -3.41 -9.73 21.77
C SER A 368 -3.72 -11.04 22.51
N LEU A 369 -2.88 -12.05 22.32
CA LEU A 369 -2.91 -13.35 23.01
C LEU A 369 -1.63 -13.49 23.81
N LYS A 370 -1.68 -13.07 25.07
CA LYS A 370 -0.52 -13.04 25.95
C LYS A 370 -0.17 -14.42 26.47
N VAL A 371 1.06 -14.85 26.15
CA VAL A 371 1.59 -16.17 26.56
C VAL A 371 2.90 -16.06 27.36
N LEU A 372 3.58 -14.90 27.31
CA LEU A 372 4.77 -14.58 28.08
C LEU A 372 4.38 -13.73 29.30
N ALA A 373 4.82 -14.11 30.49
CA ALA A 373 4.53 -13.37 31.71
C ALA A 373 5.50 -12.21 31.88
N GLY A 374 5.07 -11.15 32.57
CA GLY A 374 5.91 -10.00 32.89
C GLY A 374 7.20 -10.41 33.61
N GLY A 375 8.33 -9.89 33.13
CA GLY A 375 9.65 -10.13 33.71
C GLY A 375 10.32 -11.46 33.34
N ASP A 376 9.63 -12.40 32.72
CA ASP A 376 10.19 -13.68 32.24
C ASP A 376 10.04 -13.80 30.71
N PRO A 377 11.14 -13.75 29.94
CA PRO A 377 11.09 -13.88 28.48
C PRO A 377 10.80 -15.31 28.02
N THR A 378 10.59 -16.26 28.94
CA THR A 378 10.30 -17.65 28.62
C THR A 378 8.82 -18.00 28.84
N THR A 379 8.34 -18.99 28.12
CA THR A 379 6.98 -19.51 28.29
C THR A 379 6.92 -21.01 28.12
N ARG A 380 5.79 -21.59 28.52
CA ARG A 380 5.54 -23.02 28.29
C ARG A 380 4.76 -23.21 26.99
N VAL A 381 5.16 -24.21 26.20
CA VAL A 381 4.49 -24.61 24.94
C VAL A 381 2.97 -24.77 25.13
N THR A 382 2.52 -25.25 26.30
CA THR A 382 1.10 -25.42 26.61
C THR A 382 0.29 -24.13 26.55
N ARG A 383 0.88 -22.97 26.92
CA ARG A 383 0.23 -21.66 26.81
C ARG A 383 0.03 -21.28 25.34
N VAL A 384 1.05 -21.50 24.52
CA VAL A 384 0.99 -21.22 23.07
C VAL A 384 -0.06 -22.11 22.41
N ILE A 385 -0.07 -23.41 22.71
CA ILE A 385 -1.08 -24.36 22.20
C ILE A 385 -2.50 -23.92 22.60
N ARG A 386 -2.72 -23.49 23.85
CA ARG A 386 -4.02 -22.97 24.31
C ARG A 386 -4.44 -21.71 23.52
N ALA A 387 -3.50 -20.81 23.22
CA ALA A 387 -3.77 -19.62 22.41
C ALA A 387 -4.17 -19.97 20.97
N LEU A 388 -3.48 -20.94 20.33
CA LEU A 388 -3.84 -21.40 18.98
C LEU A 388 -5.18 -22.14 18.96
N ALA A 389 -5.47 -22.96 19.96
CA ALA A 389 -6.76 -23.63 20.12
C ALA A 389 -7.90 -22.62 20.27
N TYR A 390 -7.68 -21.57 21.07
CA TYR A 390 -8.64 -20.47 21.26
C TYR A 390 -8.98 -19.77 19.92
N VAL A 391 -7.99 -19.47 19.08
CA VAL A 391 -8.24 -18.91 17.75
C VAL A 391 -9.11 -19.84 16.90
N ARG A 392 -8.83 -21.14 16.92
CA ARG A 392 -9.59 -22.14 16.18
C ARG A 392 -11.04 -22.23 16.67
N GLU A 393 -11.26 -22.21 17.99
CA GLU A 393 -12.59 -22.24 18.60
C GLU A 393 -13.41 -20.98 18.27
N LEU A 394 -12.77 -19.80 18.33
CA LEU A 394 -13.42 -18.53 17.94
C LEU A 394 -13.89 -18.56 16.49
N ASN A 395 -13.04 -19.08 15.59
CA ASN A 395 -13.38 -19.17 14.17
C ASN A 395 -14.43 -20.23 13.87
N ALA A 396 -14.41 -21.36 14.59
CA ALA A 396 -15.42 -22.42 14.45
C ALA A 396 -16.82 -21.99 14.90
N SER A 397 -16.92 -21.00 15.78
CA SER A 397 -18.19 -20.42 16.22
C SER A 397 -18.78 -19.38 15.24
N SER A 398 -18.10 -19.09 14.14
CA SER A 398 -18.51 -18.11 13.13
C SER A 398 -19.12 -18.80 11.90
N ASP A 399 -20.35 -18.44 11.54
CA ASP A 399 -21.11 -19.11 10.47
C ASP A 399 -20.67 -18.75 9.03
N LYS A 400 -19.83 -17.75 8.83
CA LYS A 400 -19.55 -17.23 7.47
C LYS A 400 -18.06 -17.05 7.12
N LEU A 401 -17.31 -16.36 7.94
CA LEU A 401 -15.89 -16.04 7.69
C LEU A 401 -15.11 -16.12 9.00
N PRO A 402 -13.81 -16.44 8.96
CA PRO A 402 -12.97 -16.41 10.13
C PRO A 402 -13.04 -15.05 10.82
N ARG A 403 -13.16 -15.01 12.14
CA ARG A 403 -13.06 -13.79 12.96
C ARG A 403 -11.62 -13.31 13.07
N ILE A 404 -10.66 -14.27 13.07
CA ILE A 404 -9.21 -14.03 13.07
C ILE A 404 -8.66 -14.68 11.80
N HIS A 405 -8.06 -13.87 10.92
CA HIS A 405 -7.61 -14.28 9.59
C HIS A 405 -6.19 -14.87 9.61
N GLY A 406 -5.38 -14.43 10.56
CA GLY A 406 -4.01 -14.92 10.71
C GLY A 406 -3.45 -14.74 12.11
N VAL A 407 -2.33 -15.42 12.37
CA VAL A 407 -1.60 -15.43 13.63
C VAL A 407 -0.12 -15.19 13.38
N ASN A 408 0.49 -14.32 14.16
CA ASN A 408 1.93 -14.12 14.22
C ASN A 408 2.52 -14.82 15.45
N LEU A 409 3.54 -15.62 15.23
CA LEU A 409 4.33 -16.33 16.24
C LEU A 409 5.78 -15.85 16.16
N SER A 410 6.09 -14.77 16.88
CA SER A 410 7.46 -14.25 17.02
C SER A 410 8.19 -14.88 18.20
N LEU A 411 7.94 -16.16 18.44
CA LEU A 411 8.50 -16.99 19.53
C LEU A 411 8.73 -18.42 19.05
N GLY A 412 9.59 -19.13 19.74
CA GLY A 412 9.90 -20.50 19.42
C GLY A 412 10.91 -21.11 20.40
N TYR A 413 11.24 -22.36 20.18
CA TYR A 413 12.28 -23.08 20.91
C TYR A 413 13.11 -23.94 19.96
N GLU A 414 14.34 -24.24 20.36
CA GLU A 414 15.26 -25.05 19.56
C GLU A 414 14.69 -26.43 19.33
N PHE A 415 14.77 -26.89 18.08
CA PHE A 415 14.36 -28.23 17.70
C PHE A 415 15.45 -29.24 18.07
N ASP A 416 15.06 -30.29 18.77
CA ASP A 416 15.92 -31.40 19.08
C ASP A 416 15.45 -32.68 18.32
N PRO A 417 16.24 -33.15 17.34
CA PRO A 417 15.88 -34.34 16.55
C PRO A 417 15.83 -35.64 17.34
N GLU A 418 16.39 -35.69 18.55
CA GLU A 418 16.31 -36.84 19.41
C GLU A 418 14.93 -37.02 20.04
N TRP A 419 14.17 -35.94 20.20
CA TRP A 419 12.88 -35.97 20.86
C TRP A 419 11.69 -36.15 19.92
N PHE A 420 11.75 -35.55 18.75
CA PHE A 420 10.65 -35.58 17.79
C PHE A 420 11.16 -35.63 16.35
N ALA A 421 10.37 -36.25 15.47
CA ALA A 421 10.55 -36.05 14.04
C ALA A 421 10.29 -34.57 13.69
N CYS A 422 11.07 -34.02 12.79
CA CYS A 422 11.03 -32.61 12.43
C CYS A 422 9.62 -32.17 12.00
N GLY A 423 9.14 -31.08 12.59
CA GLY A 423 7.79 -30.55 12.35
C GLY A 423 6.65 -31.41 12.95
N ARG A 424 6.98 -32.33 13.87
CA ARG A 424 6.03 -33.24 14.55
C ARG A 424 5.90 -33.00 16.03
N SER A 425 6.54 -31.95 16.56
CA SER A 425 6.30 -31.53 17.93
C SER A 425 4.83 -31.15 18.16
N PRO A 426 4.33 -31.25 19.40
CA PRO A 426 2.94 -30.85 19.69
C PRO A 426 2.57 -29.45 19.19
N LEU A 427 3.50 -28.49 19.27
CA LEU A 427 3.27 -27.12 18.79
C LEU A 427 3.18 -27.06 17.26
N CYS A 428 4.09 -27.73 16.54
CA CYS A 428 4.02 -27.80 15.07
C CYS A 428 2.72 -28.45 14.57
N LEU A 429 2.27 -29.52 15.25
CA LEU A 429 1.01 -30.17 14.92
C LEU A 429 -0.20 -29.27 15.15
N GLU A 430 -0.19 -28.46 16.22
CA GLU A 430 -1.28 -27.53 16.48
C GLU A 430 -1.29 -26.35 15.49
N VAL A 431 -0.13 -25.86 15.10
CA VAL A 431 0.02 -24.89 14.00
C VAL A 431 -0.56 -25.45 12.70
N ASP A 432 -0.19 -26.68 12.33
CA ASP A 432 -0.72 -27.31 11.11
C ASP A 432 -2.24 -27.53 11.16
N LYS A 433 -2.83 -27.80 12.35
CA LYS A 433 -4.28 -27.88 12.52
C LYS A 433 -4.95 -26.51 12.34
N LEU A 434 -4.36 -25.47 12.91
CA LEU A 434 -4.88 -24.11 12.79
C LEU A 434 -4.86 -23.65 11.32
N VAL A 435 -3.78 -23.94 10.58
CA VAL A 435 -3.71 -23.62 9.15
C VAL A 435 -4.80 -24.37 8.37
N ARG A 436 -5.02 -25.66 8.64
CA ARG A 436 -6.12 -26.43 8.00
C ARG A 436 -7.50 -25.90 8.30
N SER A 437 -7.68 -25.15 9.38
CA SER A 437 -8.95 -24.48 9.70
C SER A 437 -9.15 -23.14 8.96
N GLY A 438 -8.23 -22.78 8.06
CA GLY A 438 -8.34 -21.57 7.22
C GLY A 438 -7.63 -20.33 7.78
N VAL A 439 -6.78 -20.46 8.79
CA VAL A 439 -6.04 -19.37 9.41
C VAL A 439 -4.59 -19.35 8.92
N VAL A 440 -4.10 -18.19 8.48
CA VAL A 440 -2.69 -18.04 8.13
C VAL A 440 -1.85 -18.06 9.41
N VAL A 441 -0.77 -18.82 9.44
CA VAL A 441 0.18 -18.81 10.55
C VAL A 441 1.56 -18.42 10.03
N VAL A 442 2.08 -17.32 10.55
CA VAL A 442 3.44 -16.82 10.28
C VAL A 442 4.30 -17.05 11.51
N ALA A 443 5.44 -17.69 11.32
CA ALA A 443 6.36 -18.03 12.40
C ALA A 443 7.78 -17.54 12.12
N ALA A 444 8.46 -17.03 13.13
CA ALA A 444 9.87 -16.71 13.06
C ALA A 444 10.70 -17.99 12.89
N SER A 445 11.78 -17.94 12.10
CA SER A 445 12.65 -19.09 11.88
C SER A 445 13.56 -19.41 13.07
N GLY A 446 13.82 -18.43 13.95
CA GLY A 446 14.76 -18.49 15.06
C GLY A 446 16.05 -17.71 14.81
N ASN A 447 16.86 -17.55 15.86
CA ASN A 447 18.07 -16.72 15.82
C ASN A 447 19.35 -17.54 16.08
N SER A 448 19.33 -18.83 15.80
CA SER A 448 20.42 -19.78 16.05
C SER A 448 21.31 -20.06 14.82
N GLY A 449 21.25 -19.20 13.78
CA GLY A 449 22.04 -19.38 12.55
C GLY A 449 23.54 -19.14 12.70
N TYR A 450 23.97 -18.59 13.85
CA TYR A 450 25.36 -18.31 14.16
C TYR A 450 25.72 -18.78 15.56
N VAL A 451 26.69 -19.70 15.64
CA VAL A 451 27.08 -20.36 16.88
C VAL A 451 28.49 -19.92 17.29
N THR A 452 28.64 -19.65 18.58
CA THR A 452 29.93 -19.37 19.19
C THR A 452 30.31 -20.56 20.11
N LEU A 453 31.35 -21.28 19.74
CA LEU A 453 31.95 -22.31 20.58
C LEU A 453 33.16 -21.74 21.32
N ALA A 454 33.16 -21.85 22.63
CA ALA A 454 34.26 -21.45 23.50
C ALA A 454 34.73 -22.69 24.32
N PRO A 455 35.42 -23.66 23.72
CA PRO A 455 35.84 -24.88 24.40
C PRO A 455 36.91 -24.69 25.48
N GLY A 456 37.30 -23.42 25.74
CA GLY A 456 38.26 -23.07 26.79
C GLY A 456 38.44 -21.55 26.84
N LYS A 457 39.17 -21.06 27.88
CA LYS A 457 39.34 -19.62 28.11
C LYS A 457 40.12 -18.86 26.98
N SER A 458 40.71 -19.58 26.02
CA SER A 458 41.61 -18.98 25.01
C SER A 458 41.24 -19.22 23.55
N MET A 459 40.17 -20.00 23.26
CA MET A 459 39.79 -20.28 21.88
C MET A 459 38.27 -20.09 21.71
N VAL A 460 37.91 -19.06 20.98
CA VAL A 460 36.52 -18.77 20.57
C VAL A 460 36.41 -19.05 19.08
N THR A 461 35.63 -20.06 18.70
CA THR A 461 35.33 -20.34 17.28
C THR A 461 33.90 -19.96 16.98
N LYS A 462 33.72 -19.15 15.96
CA LYS A 462 32.43 -18.70 15.48
C LYS A 462 32.16 -19.29 14.11
N PHE A 463 30.99 -19.88 13.90
CA PHE A 463 30.61 -20.46 12.61
C PHE A 463 29.11 -20.36 12.36
N SER A 464 28.75 -20.43 11.08
CA SER A 464 27.38 -20.50 10.62
C SER A 464 26.88 -21.94 10.76
N ALA A 465 25.72 -22.15 11.40
CA ALA A 465 25.09 -23.44 11.56
C ALA A 465 23.91 -23.62 10.61
N ALA A 466 23.84 -24.79 9.95
CA ALA A 466 22.66 -25.21 9.17
C ALA A 466 21.71 -26.03 10.05
N MET A 467 20.49 -26.29 9.57
CA MET A 467 19.42 -27.02 10.26
C MET A 467 19.05 -26.45 11.63
N THR A 468 19.02 -25.11 11.71
CA THR A 468 18.77 -24.38 12.96
C THR A 468 17.35 -23.78 13.02
N ILE A 469 16.45 -24.20 12.15
CA ILE A 469 15.05 -23.73 12.20
C ILE A 469 14.41 -24.21 13.51
N ASN A 470 13.90 -23.25 14.28
CA ASN A 470 13.23 -23.51 15.55
C ASN A 470 11.78 -24.01 15.35
N ASP A 471 11.23 -24.73 16.32
CA ASP A 471 9.80 -24.96 16.38
C ASP A 471 9.09 -23.70 16.96
N PRO A 472 7.97 -23.22 16.35
CA PRO A 472 7.15 -23.91 15.35
C PRO A 472 7.52 -23.64 13.88
N GLY A 473 8.64 -22.99 13.56
CA GLY A 473 9.08 -22.74 12.19
C GLY A 473 9.22 -24.03 11.34
N ASN A 474 9.50 -25.17 11.97
CA ASN A 474 9.52 -26.48 11.30
C ASN A 474 8.14 -27.00 10.89
N ALA A 475 7.03 -26.41 11.33
CA ALA A 475 5.68 -26.82 10.90
C ALA A 475 5.54 -26.71 9.38
N ALA A 476 4.97 -27.74 8.77
CA ALA A 476 4.94 -27.85 7.31
C ALA A 476 4.08 -26.75 6.66
N ARG A 477 2.99 -26.35 7.31
CA ARG A 477 2.00 -25.41 6.77
C ARG A 477 2.23 -23.98 7.19
N ALA A 478 3.01 -23.69 8.22
CA ALA A 478 3.37 -22.33 8.61
C ALA A 478 4.16 -21.63 7.50
N ILE A 479 4.02 -20.33 7.41
CA ILE A 479 4.94 -19.45 6.66
C ILE A 479 6.08 -19.11 7.62
N THR A 480 7.24 -19.69 7.39
CA THR A 480 8.43 -19.51 8.24
C THR A 480 9.32 -18.43 7.66
N VAL A 481 9.63 -17.43 8.49
CA VAL A 481 10.28 -16.19 8.03
C VAL A 481 11.67 -16.08 8.62
N GLY A 482 12.68 -15.97 7.74
CA GLY A 482 14.05 -15.60 8.08
C GLY A 482 14.25 -14.07 8.06
N SER A 483 15.39 -13.63 8.61
CA SER A 483 15.74 -12.23 8.74
C SER A 483 16.76 -11.77 7.70
N THR A 484 16.59 -10.54 7.21
CA THR A 484 17.55 -9.85 6.36
C THR A 484 17.74 -8.40 6.81
N HIS A 485 18.75 -7.72 6.24
CA HIS A 485 19.00 -6.30 6.49
C HIS A 485 17.81 -5.43 6.09
N ARG A 486 17.54 -4.37 6.87
CA ARG A 486 16.32 -3.54 6.74
C ARG A 486 16.23 -2.73 5.45
N ASP A 487 17.36 -2.21 4.93
CA ASP A 487 17.39 -1.26 3.81
C ASP A 487 18.23 -1.73 2.60
N ALA A 488 19.18 -2.61 2.80
CA ALA A 488 20.07 -3.08 1.75
C ALA A 488 20.23 -4.61 1.72
N PRO A 489 19.13 -5.39 1.61
CA PRO A 489 19.18 -6.85 1.65
C PRO A 489 19.96 -7.47 0.49
N HIS A 490 19.98 -6.83 -0.70
CA HIS A 490 20.75 -7.30 -1.84
C HIS A 490 22.27 -7.21 -1.59
N THR A 491 22.72 -6.21 -0.82
CA THR A 491 24.13 -5.99 -0.47
C THR A 491 24.54 -6.86 0.72
N PHE A 492 23.83 -6.76 1.83
CA PHE A 492 24.20 -7.42 3.08
C PHE A 492 23.62 -8.84 3.22
N GLY A 493 22.54 -9.17 2.49
CA GLY A 493 21.96 -10.52 2.46
C GLY A 493 21.19 -10.87 3.73
N ILE A 494 21.27 -12.14 4.07
CA ILE A 494 20.58 -12.72 5.20
C ILE A 494 21.31 -12.38 6.50
N SER A 495 20.55 -12.02 7.54
CA SER A 495 21.10 -11.70 8.86
C SER A 495 21.93 -12.85 9.41
N TYR A 496 23.10 -12.52 9.97
CA TYR A 496 24.03 -13.54 10.47
C TYR A 496 23.39 -14.47 11.50
N PHE A 497 22.49 -13.97 12.32
CA PHE A 497 21.79 -14.73 13.36
C PHE A 497 20.61 -15.55 12.83
N SER A 498 20.04 -15.23 11.65
CA SER A 498 18.84 -15.89 11.13
C SER A 498 19.04 -17.39 11.03
N SER A 499 18.16 -18.15 11.65
CA SER A 499 18.13 -19.61 11.53
C SER A 499 17.92 -20.05 10.08
N ARG A 500 18.51 -21.17 9.71
CA ARG A 500 18.66 -21.65 8.33
C ARG A 500 18.26 -23.11 8.19
N GLY A 501 17.80 -23.41 7.00
CA GLY A 501 17.53 -24.78 6.60
C GLY A 501 18.77 -25.59 6.21
N PRO A 502 18.54 -26.74 5.56
CA PRO A 502 17.23 -27.36 5.45
C PRO A 502 16.66 -27.72 6.83
N THR A 503 15.37 -28.05 6.91
CA THR A 503 14.83 -28.68 8.13
C THR A 503 15.48 -30.05 8.37
N GLY A 504 15.38 -30.59 9.59
CA GLY A 504 15.96 -31.88 9.91
C GLY A 504 15.44 -33.07 9.07
N ASP A 505 14.30 -32.92 8.39
CA ASP A 505 13.71 -33.85 7.43
C ASP A 505 13.93 -33.45 5.95
N GLY A 506 14.81 -32.47 5.68
CA GLY A 506 15.25 -32.08 4.34
C GLY A 506 14.31 -31.11 3.57
N ARG A 507 13.28 -30.55 4.20
CA ARG A 507 12.44 -29.54 3.54
C ARG A 507 13.18 -28.19 3.46
N CYS A 508 12.87 -27.43 2.42
CA CYS A 508 13.35 -26.05 2.31
C CYS A 508 12.62 -25.14 3.33
N LYS A 509 13.37 -24.51 4.20
CA LYS A 509 13.00 -23.47 5.15
C LYS A 509 14.20 -22.54 5.35
N PRO A 510 13.99 -21.24 5.66
CA PRO A 510 12.70 -20.55 5.79
C PRO A 510 11.91 -20.57 4.47
N ASP A 511 10.61 -20.25 4.48
CA ASP A 511 9.82 -20.15 3.25
C ASP A 511 10.17 -18.88 2.46
N LEU A 512 10.44 -17.78 3.17
CA LEU A 512 10.93 -16.51 2.63
C LEU A 512 11.62 -15.70 3.73
N VAL A 513 12.22 -14.57 3.36
CA VAL A 513 12.86 -13.65 4.30
C VAL A 513 12.21 -12.27 4.26
N ALA A 514 12.34 -11.53 5.37
CA ALA A 514 11.88 -10.17 5.50
C ALA A 514 12.86 -9.35 6.36
N PRO A 515 12.80 -8.02 6.35
CA PRO A 515 13.63 -7.19 7.21
C PRO A 515 13.47 -7.55 8.68
N GLY A 516 14.58 -7.80 9.37
CA GLY A 516 14.59 -8.15 10.79
C GLY A 516 15.80 -7.60 11.54
N GLU A 517 16.65 -6.79 10.90
CA GLU A 517 17.74 -6.08 11.56
C GLU A 517 17.38 -4.62 11.79
N ARG A 518 17.53 -4.17 13.03
CA ARG A 518 17.37 -2.78 13.43
C ARG A 518 16.01 -2.20 13.03
N ILE A 519 14.96 -2.96 13.32
CA ILE A 519 13.58 -2.60 13.00
C ILE A 519 13.05 -1.65 14.06
N THR A 520 12.66 -0.46 13.64
CA THR A 520 12.03 0.55 14.50
C THR A 520 10.55 0.24 14.67
N SER A 521 10.06 0.11 15.90
CA SER A 521 8.64 -0.06 16.22
C SER A 521 8.27 0.45 17.60
N ALA A 522 6.98 0.42 17.92
CA ALA A 522 6.42 0.88 19.19
C ALA A 522 7.07 0.19 20.41
N ALA A 523 7.42 0.96 21.42
CA ALA A 523 8.11 0.48 22.60
C ALA A 523 7.21 0.53 23.85
N ALA A 524 7.30 -0.53 24.66
CA ALA A 524 6.63 -0.63 25.94
C ALA A 524 7.50 -1.39 26.95
N GLY A 525 7.06 -1.46 28.20
CA GLY A 525 7.65 -2.31 29.24
C GLY A 525 9.16 -2.15 29.38
N ALA A 526 9.86 -3.28 29.45
CA ALA A 526 11.32 -3.32 29.64
C ALA A 526 12.11 -2.68 28.47
N MET A 527 11.55 -2.65 27.26
CA MET A 527 12.18 -2.01 26.11
C MET A 527 12.26 -0.48 26.23
N LEU A 528 11.50 0.14 27.13
CA LEU A 528 11.60 1.56 27.45
C LEU A 528 12.81 1.91 28.33
N GLN A 529 13.41 0.93 29.02
CA GLN A 529 14.43 1.22 30.03
C GLN A 529 15.65 1.99 29.50
N PRO A 530 16.21 1.68 28.33
CA PRO A 530 17.31 2.47 27.75
C PRO A 530 16.91 3.92 27.46
N VAL A 531 15.67 4.14 27.04
CA VAL A 531 15.11 5.46 26.73
C VAL A 531 14.89 6.26 28.00
N LEU A 532 14.29 5.65 29.02
CA LEU A 532 14.08 6.28 30.34
C LEU A 532 15.40 6.67 31.01
N ASN A 533 16.44 5.85 30.85
CA ASN A 533 17.78 6.18 31.35
C ASN A 533 18.39 7.41 30.63
N ALA A 534 18.08 7.59 29.35
CA ALA A 534 18.53 8.76 28.57
C ALA A 534 17.65 10.02 28.81
N HIS A 535 16.44 9.84 29.31
CA HIS A 535 15.45 10.90 29.58
C HIS A 535 14.94 10.85 31.00
N PRO A 536 15.78 11.17 32.01
CA PRO A 536 15.39 11.11 33.42
C PRO A 536 14.29 12.13 33.81
N GLU A 537 14.07 13.14 32.94
CA GLU A 537 12.97 14.11 33.06
C GLU A 537 11.59 13.49 32.77
N GLY A 538 11.55 12.30 32.18
CA GLY A 538 10.35 11.61 31.76
C GLY A 538 10.06 11.72 30.27
N LEU A 539 8.99 11.08 29.82
CA LEU A 539 8.64 10.96 28.40
C LEU A 539 7.54 11.95 27.96
N ASP A 540 6.95 12.71 28.89
CA ASP A 540 5.91 13.74 28.66
C ASP A 540 4.77 13.27 27.75
N GLY A 541 4.36 11.99 27.85
CA GLY A 541 3.32 11.39 27.04
C GLY A 541 3.70 11.17 25.56
N ARG A 542 4.96 11.36 25.19
CA ARG A 542 5.45 11.11 23.83
C ARG A 542 5.34 9.62 23.46
N ALA A 543 4.95 9.35 22.22
CA ALA A 543 5.06 8.01 21.66
C ALA A 543 6.54 7.63 21.52
N VAL A 544 6.92 6.44 22.00
CA VAL A 544 8.31 5.96 22.00
C VAL A 544 8.48 4.81 21.04
N TYR A 545 9.53 4.87 20.23
CA TYR A 545 9.91 3.85 19.28
C TYR A 545 11.38 3.47 19.46
N VAL A 546 11.65 2.16 19.43
CA VAL A 546 13.01 1.62 19.57
C VAL A 546 13.35 0.67 18.45
N GLU A 547 14.65 0.52 18.18
CA GLU A 547 15.15 -0.51 17.26
C GLU A 547 15.34 -1.83 18.00
N ASP A 548 14.90 -2.94 17.35
CA ASP A 548 15.23 -4.30 17.77
C ASP A 548 15.60 -5.17 16.56
N SER A 549 16.29 -6.28 16.80
CA SER A 549 16.79 -7.18 15.76
C SER A 549 16.50 -8.63 16.09
N GLY A 550 15.91 -9.34 15.14
CA GLY A 550 15.55 -10.74 15.26
C GLY A 550 14.64 -11.20 14.13
N THR A 551 14.53 -12.51 13.96
CA THR A 551 13.48 -13.08 13.10
C THR A 551 12.08 -12.82 13.66
N SER A 552 11.99 -12.48 14.96
CA SER A 552 10.80 -11.97 15.62
C SER A 552 10.30 -10.64 15.04
N MET A 553 11.18 -9.83 14.44
CA MET A 553 10.87 -8.58 13.74
C MET A 553 10.63 -8.81 12.25
N ALA A 554 11.17 -9.87 11.68
CA ALA A 554 10.93 -10.26 10.28
C ALA A 554 9.53 -10.88 10.08
N ALA A 555 9.10 -11.76 10.96
CA ALA A 555 7.79 -12.42 10.87
C ALA A 555 6.60 -11.43 10.82
N PRO A 556 6.53 -10.37 11.64
CA PRO A 556 5.44 -9.41 11.59
C PRO A 556 5.39 -8.59 10.30
N HIS A 557 6.50 -8.40 9.58
CA HIS A 557 6.47 -7.81 8.23
C HIS A 557 5.64 -8.66 7.27
N VAL A 558 5.84 -9.98 7.31
CA VAL A 558 5.05 -10.92 6.49
C VAL A 558 3.60 -10.97 6.94
N SER A 559 3.36 -11.00 8.25
CA SER A 559 2.01 -10.97 8.84
C SER A 559 1.23 -9.74 8.38
N GLY A 560 1.83 -8.56 8.49
CA GLY A 560 1.22 -7.30 8.06
C GLY A 560 1.07 -7.22 6.54
N ALA A 561 2.04 -7.69 5.76
CA ALA A 561 1.92 -7.75 4.31
C ALA A 561 0.76 -8.63 3.85
N ILE A 562 0.56 -9.80 4.50
CA ILE A 562 -0.59 -10.66 4.22
C ILE A 562 -1.90 -9.99 4.65
N ALA A 563 -1.93 -9.30 5.78
CA ALA A 563 -3.11 -8.54 6.20
C ALA A 563 -3.44 -7.42 5.20
N ALA A 564 -2.45 -6.71 4.70
CA ALA A 564 -2.61 -5.71 3.64
C ALA A 564 -3.12 -6.35 2.33
N PHE A 565 -2.56 -7.48 1.91
CA PHE A 565 -3.00 -8.25 0.74
C PHE A 565 -4.46 -8.68 0.87
N LEU A 566 -4.85 -9.29 1.97
CA LEU A 566 -6.22 -9.78 2.21
C LEU A 566 -7.26 -8.66 2.29
N SER A 567 -6.88 -7.44 2.61
CA SER A 567 -7.80 -6.30 2.62
C SER A 567 -8.30 -5.95 1.20
N VAL A 568 -7.52 -6.29 0.18
CA VAL A 568 -7.83 -6.11 -1.24
C VAL A 568 -8.34 -7.40 -1.88
N GLN A 569 -7.63 -8.50 -1.66
CA GLN A 569 -7.90 -9.81 -2.26
C GLN A 569 -8.67 -10.70 -1.26
N LYS A 570 -9.91 -10.32 -0.98
CA LYS A 570 -10.76 -10.96 0.05
C LYS A 570 -11.14 -12.40 -0.24
N GLU A 571 -11.10 -12.82 -1.50
CA GLU A 571 -11.36 -14.20 -1.95
C GLU A 571 -10.33 -15.21 -1.43
N PHE A 572 -9.16 -14.75 -0.96
CA PHE A 572 -8.16 -15.61 -0.33
C PHE A 572 -8.36 -15.77 1.19
N ILE A 573 -9.31 -15.07 1.80
CA ILE A 573 -9.66 -15.29 3.21
C ILE A 573 -10.08 -16.75 3.40
N GLY A 574 -9.43 -17.44 4.35
CA GLY A 574 -9.67 -18.86 4.60
C GLY A 574 -8.83 -19.83 3.74
N LYS A 575 -7.92 -19.30 2.88
CA LYS A 575 -7.07 -20.10 1.98
C LYS A 575 -5.57 -19.94 2.28
N PRO A 576 -5.10 -20.32 3.46
CA PRO A 576 -3.73 -20.04 3.91
C PRO A 576 -2.65 -20.70 3.04
N GLU A 577 -2.93 -21.85 2.42
CA GLU A 577 -1.97 -22.53 1.55
C GLU A 577 -1.78 -21.81 0.21
N GLU A 578 -2.86 -21.25 -0.35
CA GLU A 578 -2.77 -20.41 -1.55
C GLU A 578 -2.01 -19.12 -1.26
N ILE A 579 -2.28 -18.48 -0.11
CA ILE A 579 -1.57 -17.30 0.36
C ILE A 579 -0.07 -17.60 0.52
N LYS A 580 0.28 -18.71 1.19
CA LYS A 580 1.68 -19.14 1.32
C LYS A 580 2.34 -19.27 -0.04
N LYS A 581 1.69 -19.93 -1.00
CA LYS A 581 2.20 -20.09 -2.35
C LYS A 581 2.41 -18.74 -3.05
N ILE A 582 1.43 -17.84 -3.00
CA ILE A 582 1.50 -16.50 -3.61
C ILE A 582 2.72 -15.74 -3.05
N PHE A 583 2.87 -15.67 -1.73
CA PHE A 583 3.94 -14.90 -1.10
C PHE A 583 5.34 -15.50 -1.33
N VAL A 584 5.46 -16.82 -1.41
CA VAL A 584 6.74 -17.49 -1.73
C VAL A 584 7.09 -17.30 -3.21
N ASP A 585 6.13 -17.51 -4.12
CA ASP A 585 6.38 -17.42 -5.56
C ASP A 585 6.60 -15.97 -6.03
N SER A 586 6.02 -14.98 -5.34
CA SER A 586 6.19 -13.55 -5.65
C SER A 586 7.39 -12.92 -4.94
N ALA A 587 8.07 -13.61 -4.04
CA ALA A 587 9.25 -13.10 -3.34
C ALA A 587 10.35 -12.69 -4.35
N THR A 588 11.14 -11.67 -4.00
CA THR A 588 12.25 -11.20 -4.83
C THR A 588 13.53 -11.96 -4.47
N PRO A 589 14.10 -12.79 -5.36
CA PRO A 589 15.32 -13.51 -5.06
C PRO A 589 16.50 -12.58 -4.73
N LEU A 590 17.23 -12.88 -3.68
CA LEU A 590 18.46 -12.19 -3.30
C LEU A 590 19.72 -12.86 -3.89
N GLY A 591 19.55 -14.00 -4.57
CA GLY A 591 20.63 -14.79 -5.16
C GLY A 591 21.46 -15.54 -4.12
N ARG A 592 20.83 -15.94 -3.02
CA ARG A 592 21.45 -16.77 -1.97
C ARG A 592 20.94 -18.21 -2.05
N ASP A 593 21.58 -19.11 -1.29
CA ASP A 593 21.12 -20.50 -1.19
C ASP A 593 19.69 -20.54 -0.63
N PRO A 594 18.78 -21.36 -1.21
CA PRO A 594 17.41 -21.49 -0.73
C PRO A 594 17.28 -21.87 0.76
N ALA A 595 18.26 -22.57 1.32
CA ALA A 595 18.28 -22.84 2.77
C ALA A 595 18.46 -21.59 3.63
N PHE A 596 18.87 -20.46 3.03
CA PHE A 596 19.06 -19.18 3.69
C PHE A 596 17.89 -18.21 3.40
N GLU A 597 17.44 -18.11 2.14
CA GLU A 597 16.48 -17.11 1.73
C GLU A 597 15.08 -17.66 1.41
N GLY A 598 14.91 -18.97 1.32
CA GLY A 598 13.66 -19.56 0.82
C GLY A 598 13.36 -19.13 -0.61
N GLY A 599 12.16 -18.59 -0.86
CA GLY A 599 11.78 -17.97 -2.13
C GLY A 599 12.41 -16.60 -2.37
N GLY A 600 13.02 -15.99 -1.35
CA GLY A 600 13.62 -14.66 -1.42
C GLY A 600 13.01 -13.64 -0.46
N LEU A 601 13.25 -12.36 -0.72
CA LEU A 601 12.75 -11.23 0.06
C LEU A 601 11.24 -11.01 -0.19
N LEU A 602 10.50 -10.79 0.87
CA LEU A 602 9.09 -10.35 0.82
C LEU A 602 8.90 -9.17 -0.15
N ASP A 603 7.92 -9.29 -1.06
CA ASP A 603 7.56 -8.26 -2.03
C ASP A 603 6.03 -8.13 -2.13
N LEU A 604 5.44 -7.23 -1.34
CA LEU A 604 4.00 -7.06 -1.29
C LEU A 604 3.42 -6.59 -2.64
N MET A 605 4.16 -5.74 -3.35
CA MET A 605 3.72 -5.25 -4.66
C MET A 605 3.58 -6.38 -5.67
N ARG A 606 4.59 -7.28 -5.76
CA ARG A 606 4.54 -8.44 -6.64
C ARG A 606 3.46 -9.44 -6.21
N ALA A 607 3.25 -9.64 -4.91
CA ALA A 607 2.18 -10.50 -4.42
C ALA A 607 0.80 -10.01 -4.89
N LEU A 608 0.51 -8.71 -4.77
CA LEU A 608 -0.74 -8.10 -5.24
C LEU A 608 -0.91 -8.10 -6.76
N GLN A 609 0.19 -8.09 -7.52
CA GLN A 609 0.17 -8.12 -8.98
C GLN A 609 0.08 -9.53 -9.56
N SER A 610 0.34 -10.56 -8.75
CA SER A 610 0.39 -11.95 -9.22
C SER A 610 -0.98 -12.64 -9.29
N VAL A 611 -2.03 -11.97 -8.80
CA VAL A 611 -3.40 -12.50 -8.72
C VAL A 611 -4.42 -11.58 -9.35
#